data_5eb9522a5919d4a65b45333dd22d30d1
#
_entry.id   5eb9522a5919d4a65b45333dd22d30d1
#
_cell.length_a   1.000
_cell.length_b   1.000
_cell.length_c   1.000
_cell.angle_alpha   90.00
_cell.angle_beta   90.00
_cell.angle_gamma   90.00
#
_symmetry.space_group_name_H-M   'P 1'
#
loop_
_entity.id
_entity.type
_entity.pdbx_description
1 polymer ?
#
loop_
_entity_poly.entity_id
_entity_poly.type
_entity_poly.pdbx_seq_one_letter_code
_entity_poly.pdbx_strand_id
1 'polypeptide(L)'
;TISDIFLKDKKAVMLLGDIGVFAFRNLFKKYPKRLYNIGILEQSMISIAAGISNEGFNPIVHTIAPFIVNRAFEQLKIDFGYNKLKGNFVSIGSSYDYAALGCTHHCPEDVNLMYNIPGMDIVVPGSSKEFDRLFKQGYKKNNPKYFRLTDFENKYDFDVKYGKGNLINNSSKTTIITFGPTLNFIMPIVKKYKVNLAYFTTVRPLDNKLISKVNSISKNIIIIEPFYTGSVISEIIKILKTDVKLSNISVPTKFLTNYGLKPEHDKKLGFSMEFLSNKIKKILRNEK
;
A
#
# COMPACT_ATOMS: atom_id res chain seq x y z
N THR A 1 13.81 10.71 -4.15
CA THR A 1 13.25 9.79 -5.17
C THR A 1 12.86 10.53 -6.43
N ILE A 2 11.81 11.38 -6.42
CA ILE A 2 11.27 12.03 -7.64
C ILE A 2 12.32 12.91 -8.32
N SER A 3 13.08 13.71 -7.57
CA SER A 3 14.16 14.54 -8.12
C SER A 3 15.22 13.70 -8.85
N ASP A 4 15.58 12.54 -8.31
CA ASP A 4 16.54 11.60 -8.94
C ASP A 4 15.99 11.02 -10.25
N ILE A 5 14.68 10.71 -10.26
CA ILE A 5 14.00 10.21 -11.47
C ILE A 5 14.01 11.28 -12.55
N PHE A 6 13.64 12.54 -12.23
CA PHE A 6 13.63 13.63 -13.20
C PHE A 6 14.99 13.94 -13.78
N LEU A 7 16.05 13.78 -12.96
CA LEU A 7 17.43 13.95 -13.42
C LEU A 7 17.86 12.87 -14.43
N LYS A 8 17.46 11.61 -14.16
CA LYS A 8 17.91 10.43 -14.92
C LYS A 8 17.00 10.06 -16.08
N ASP A 9 15.72 10.47 -16.08
CA ASP A 9 14.75 10.12 -17.08
C ASP A 9 14.09 11.37 -17.68
N LYS A 10 14.43 11.69 -18.93
CA LYS A 10 13.82 12.81 -19.68
C LYS A 10 12.36 12.57 -20.02
N LYS A 11 11.89 11.31 -19.98
CA LYS A 11 10.49 10.93 -20.23
C LYS A 11 9.60 11.00 -18.98
N ALA A 12 10.16 11.30 -17.79
CA ALA A 12 9.39 11.48 -16.58
C ALA A 12 8.54 12.76 -16.68
N VAL A 13 7.23 12.62 -16.47
CA VAL A 13 6.27 13.73 -16.36
C VAL A 13 5.47 13.54 -15.09
N MET A 14 5.28 14.60 -14.28
CA MET A 14 4.52 14.51 -13.03
C MET A 14 3.32 15.44 -13.05
N LEU A 15 2.19 14.93 -12.62
CA LEU A 15 0.93 15.64 -12.47
C LEU A 15 0.53 15.65 -10.99
N LEU A 16 0.21 16.83 -10.46
CA LEU A 16 -0.21 17.04 -9.08
C LEU A 16 -1.69 17.47 -9.03
N GLY A 17 -2.45 16.89 -8.10
CA GLY A 17 -3.82 17.25 -7.80
C GLY A 17 -3.89 18.25 -6.63
N ASP A 18 -3.25 19.38 -6.78
CA ASP A 18 -3.17 20.48 -5.80
C ASP A 18 -2.59 20.11 -4.42
N ILE A 19 -1.82 19.02 -4.38
CA ILE A 19 -1.10 18.56 -3.20
C ILE A 19 0.38 18.34 -3.53
N GLY A 20 1.25 18.53 -2.53
CA GLY A 20 2.70 18.38 -2.72
C GLY A 20 3.37 19.53 -3.48
N VAL A 21 2.62 20.53 -3.96
CA VAL A 21 3.12 21.63 -4.80
C VAL A 21 4.30 22.37 -4.14
N PHE A 22 4.17 22.67 -2.85
CA PHE A 22 5.22 23.33 -2.10
C PHE A 22 6.50 22.50 -1.98
N ALA A 23 6.36 21.18 -1.76
CA ALA A 23 7.51 20.27 -1.67
C ALA A 23 8.27 20.17 -3.00
N PHE A 24 7.57 20.31 -4.13
CA PHE A 24 8.14 20.22 -5.47
C PHE A 24 8.48 21.57 -6.11
N ARG A 25 8.39 22.71 -5.39
CA ARG A 25 8.61 24.06 -5.95
C ARG A 25 9.93 24.21 -6.71
N ASN A 26 11.00 23.59 -6.25
CA ASN A 26 12.30 23.65 -6.92
C ASN A 26 12.30 22.80 -8.21
N LEU A 27 11.54 21.71 -8.21
CA LEU A 27 11.41 20.85 -9.38
C LEU A 27 10.56 21.53 -10.48
N PHE A 28 9.52 22.27 -10.12
CA PHE A 28 8.75 23.12 -11.04
C PHE A 28 9.62 24.13 -11.76
N LYS A 29 10.50 24.83 -11.02
CA LYS A 29 11.43 25.80 -11.59
C LYS A 29 12.42 25.16 -12.55
N LYS A 30 12.93 23.96 -12.19
CA LYS A 30 13.96 23.27 -12.98
C LYS A 30 13.39 22.54 -14.20
N TYR A 31 12.15 22.04 -14.12
CA TYR A 31 11.51 21.24 -15.17
C TYR A 31 10.09 21.72 -15.50
N PRO A 32 9.90 22.98 -15.92
CA PRO A 32 8.57 23.60 -16.08
C PRO A 32 7.70 22.91 -17.16
N LYS A 33 8.31 22.16 -18.10
CA LYS A 33 7.60 21.42 -19.15
C LYS A 33 7.35 19.95 -18.80
N ARG A 34 7.62 19.54 -17.58
CA ARG A 34 7.47 18.12 -17.17
C ARG A 34 6.79 17.94 -15.81
N LEU A 35 6.48 19.02 -15.13
CA LEU A 35 5.79 19.02 -13.85
C LEU A 35 4.64 20.01 -13.90
N TYR A 36 3.42 19.54 -13.66
CA TYR A 36 2.20 20.31 -13.78
C TYR A 36 1.34 20.14 -12.52
N ASN A 37 0.77 21.23 -12.02
CA ASN A 37 -0.33 21.17 -11.08
C ASN A 37 -1.62 21.30 -11.87
N ILE A 38 -2.43 20.24 -11.89
CA ILE A 38 -3.71 20.20 -12.64
C ILE A 38 -4.86 20.79 -11.80
N GLY A 39 -4.63 20.98 -10.50
CA GLY A 39 -5.69 21.36 -9.56
C GLY A 39 -6.51 20.13 -9.12
N ILE A 40 -7.65 20.39 -8.47
CA ILE A 40 -8.52 19.33 -7.93
C ILE A 40 -9.43 18.78 -9.06
N LEU A 41 -8.82 18.08 -10.02
CA LEU A 41 -9.46 17.54 -11.23
C LEU A 41 -8.92 16.12 -11.50
N GLU A 42 -9.07 15.19 -10.55
CA GLU A 42 -8.37 13.89 -10.59
C GLU A 42 -8.78 13.04 -11.79
N GLN A 43 -10.06 13.03 -12.20
CA GLN A 43 -10.48 12.29 -13.41
C GLN A 43 -9.73 12.78 -14.64
N SER A 44 -9.73 14.11 -14.87
CA SER A 44 -9.01 14.73 -15.99
C SER A 44 -7.50 14.47 -15.89
N MET A 45 -6.93 14.55 -14.69
CA MET A 45 -5.51 14.30 -14.42
C MET A 45 -5.12 12.87 -14.81
N ILE A 46 -5.94 11.87 -14.50
CA ILE A 46 -5.69 10.47 -14.89
C ILE A 46 -5.78 10.33 -16.41
N SER A 47 -6.81 10.89 -17.07
CA SER A 47 -6.92 10.79 -18.53
C SER A 47 -5.79 11.52 -19.26
N ILE A 48 -5.34 12.69 -18.77
CA ILE A 48 -4.14 13.37 -19.28
C ILE A 48 -2.91 12.49 -19.11
N ALA A 49 -2.73 11.86 -17.95
CA ALA A 49 -1.62 10.95 -17.71
C ALA A 49 -1.64 9.75 -18.67
N ALA A 50 -2.83 9.25 -19.04
CA ALA A 50 -2.97 8.17 -20.02
C ALA A 50 -2.51 8.62 -21.40
N GLY A 51 -2.91 9.80 -21.87
CA GLY A 51 -2.40 10.39 -23.11
C GLY A 51 -0.87 10.54 -23.10
N ILE A 52 -0.30 11.04 -22.00
CA ILE A 52 1.15 11.15 -21.81
C ILE A 52 1.82 9.76 -21.88
N SER A 53 1.21 8.74 -21.28
CA SER A 53 1.74 7.37 -21.34
C SER A 53 1.69 6.79 -22.74
N ASN A 54 0.61 7.05 -23.49
CA ASN A 54 0.44 6.59 -24.87
C ASN A 54 1.52 7.17 -25.80
N GLU A 55 1.96 8.41 -25.56
CA GLU A 55 3.08 9.04 -26.25
C GLU A 55 4.46 8.53 -25.77
N GLY A 56 4.50 7.46 -24.99
CA GLY A 56 5.72 6.79 -24.56
C GLY A 56 6.47 7.46 -23.42
N PHE A 57 5.86 8.43 -22.75
CA PHE A 57 6.39 9.03 -21.52
C PHE A 57 6.07 8.17 -20.28
N ASN A 58 6.62 8.55 -19.14
CA ASN A 58 6.43 7.87 -17.86
C ASN A 58 5.69 8.81 -16.88
N PRO A 59 4.34 8.79 -16.86
CA PRO A 59 3.59 9.64 -15.97
C PRO A 59 3.71 9.21 -14.51
N ILE A 60 3.80 10.22 -13.63
CA ILE A 60 3.72 10.11 -12.19
C ILE A 60 2.56 11.01 -11.77
N VAL A 61 1.56 10.45 -11.13
CA VAL A 61 0.38 11.18 -10.65
C VAL A 61 0.39 11.17 -9.14
N HIS A 62 0.18 12.33 -8.49
CA HIS A 62 0.17 12.42 -7.04
C HIS A 62 -0.99 13.26 -6.53
N THR A 63 -1.78 12.67 -5.63
CA THR A 63 -2.85 13.31 -4.86
C THR A 63 -3.21 12.46 -3.63
N ILE A 64 -4.25 12.84 -2.88
CA ILE A 64 -4.76 12.13 -1.71
C ILE A 64 -5.47 10.83 -2.13
N ALA A 65 -5.39 9.79 -1.31
CA ALA A 65 -5.87 8.45 -1.61
C ALA A 65 -7.34 8.40 -2.07
N PRO A 66 -8.38 8.91 -1.37
CA PRO A 66 -9.75 8.84 -1.85
C PRO A 66 -9.97 9.54 -3.18
N PHE A 67 -9.18 10.56 -3.48
CA PHE A 67 -9.38 11.33 -4.70
C PHE A 67 -8.77 10.65 -5.92
N ILE A 68 -7.63 9.98 -5.78
CA ILE A 68 -7.09 9.19 -6.88
C ILE A 68 -7.81 7.85 -7.04
N VAL A 69 -8.25 7.24 -5.92
CA VAL A 69 -8.85 5.90 -5.92
C VAL A 69 -10.34 5.96 -6.23
N ASN A 70 -11.13 6.66 -5.41
CA ASN A 70 -12.60 6.62 -5.53
C ASN A 70 -13.09 7.55 -6.64
N ARG A 71 -12.59 8.80 -6.67
CA ARG A 71 -13.05 9.80 -7.62
C ARG A 71 -12.66 9.51 -9.07
N ALA A 72 -11.45 8.94 -9.28
CA ALA A 72 -10.92 8.66 -10.62
C ALA A 72 -10.84 7.15 -10.95
N PHE A 73 -11.64 6.32 -10.27
CA PHE A 73 -11.58 4.87 -10.44
C PHE A 73 -11.87 4.42 -11.87
N GLU A 74 -12.86 5.01 -12.52
CA GLU A 74 -13.22 4.67 -13.89
C GLU A 74 -12.06 4.95 -14.85
N GLN A 75 -11.43 6.11 -14.74
CA GLN A 75 -10.29 6.49 -15.58
C GLN A 75 -9.09 5.56 -15.33
N LEU A 76 -8.79 5.22 -14.08
CA LEU A 76 -7.77 4.21 -13.79
C LEU A 76 -8.06 2.86 -14.43
N LYS A 77 -9.32 2.43 -14.35
CA LYS A 77 -9.77 1.15 -14.92
C LYS A 77 -9.72 1.14 -16.45
N ILE A 78 -10.28 2.17 -17.10
CA ILE A 78 -10.43 2.21 -18.55
C ILE A 78 -9.15 2.72 -19.21
N ASP A 79 -8.68 3.90 -18.81
CA ASP A 79 -7.58 4.56 -19.51
C ASP A 79 -6.25 3.80 -19.30
N PHE A 80 -6.03 3.23 -18.12
CA PHE A 80 -4.80 2.49 -17.81
C PHE A 80 -4.97 0.98 -17.81
N GLY A 81 -5.95 0.44 -17.09
CA GLY A 81 -6.14 -1.00 -16.97
C GLY A 81 -6.51 -1.65 -18.30
N TYR A 82 -7.59 -1.20 -18.92
CA TYR A 82 -8.09 -1.76 -20.19
C TYR A 82 -7.11 -1.52 -21.35
N ASN A 83 -6.58 -0.30 -21.48
CA ASN A 83 -5.59 0.05 -22.51
C ASN A 83 -4.16 -0.45 -22.21
N LYS A 84 -3.94 -1.11 -21.06
CA LYS A 84 -2.64 -1.67 -20.65
C LYS A 84 -1.50 -0.65 -20.67
N LEU A 85 -1.80 0.60 -20.28
CA LEU A 85 -0.82 1.67 -20.24
C LEU A 85 -0.01 1.61 -18.93
N LYS A 86 1.24 2.06 -18.99
CA LYS A 86 2.09 2.23 -17.82
C LYS A 86 1.79 3.56 -17.13
N GLY A 87 1.76 3.55 -15.80
CA GLY A 87 1.56 4.76 -15.00
C GLY A 87 1.99 4.54 -13.55
N ASN A 88 2.33 5.60 -12.86
CA ASN A 88 2.74 5.56 -11.46
C ASN A 88 1.82 6.47 -10.63
N PHE A 89 0.89 5.88 -9.91
CA PHE A 89 -0.11 6.57 -9.10
C PHE A 89 0.32 6.56 -7.65
N VAL A 90 0.74 7.71 -7.14
CA VAL A 90 1.29 7.85 -5.78
C VAL A 90 0.26 8.57 -4.93
N SER A 91 -0.37 7.86 -4.02
CA SER A 91 -1.30 8.45 -3.05
C SER A 91 -0.63 8.73 -1.71
N ILE A 92 -1.19 9.68 -0.97
CA ILE A 92 -0.91 9.93 0.46
C ILE A 92 -2.23 9.94 1.24
N GLY A 93 -2.20 9.74 2.55
CA GLY A 93 -3.41 9.74 3.37
C GLY A 93 -4.18 8.42 3.30
N SER A 94 -3.47 7.31 3.37
CA SER A 94 -4.07 5.98 3.30
C SER A 94 -4.89 5.63 4.54
N SER A 95 -5.92 4.79 4.37
CA SER A 95 -6.84 4.37 5.44
C SER A 95 -7.46 5.57 6.17
N TYR A 96 -7.04 5.84 7.40
CA TYR A 96 -7.55 6.90 8.27
C TYR A 96 -6.45 7.89 8.67
N ASP A 97 -5.44 8.07 7.85
CA ASP A 97 -4.32 8.98 8.16
C ASP A 97 -4.84 10.42 8.38
N TYR A 98 -5.80 10.85 7.55
CA TYR A 98 -6.44 12.16 7.67
C TYR A 98 -7.72 12.14 8.52
N ALA A 99 -7.63 11.46 9.68
CA ALA A 99 -8.75 11.33 10.63
C ALA A 99 -9.40 12.66 11.01
N ALA A 100 -8.61 13.73 11.13
CA ALA A 100 -9.10 15.07 11.46
C ALA A 100 -9.93 15.73 10.35
N LEU A 101 -9.84 15.24 9.10
CA LEU A 101 -10.60 15.76 7.96
C LEU A 101 -11.91 14.98 7.74
N GLY A 102 -12.12 13.90 8.46
CA GLY A 102 -13.35 13.11 8.43
C GLY A 102 -13.48 12.19 7.22
N CYS A 103 -14.65 11.61 7.05
CA CYS A 103 -14.94 10.50 6.14
C CYS A 103 -14.56 10.79 4.66
N THR A 104 -14.65 12.03 4.21
CA THR A 104 -14.31 12.41 2.83
C THR A 104 -12.83 12.20 2.48
N HIS A 105 -11.97 12.06 3.50
CA HIS A 105 -10.53 11.86 3.35
C HIS A 105 -10.08 10.48 3.82
N HIS A 106 -11.00 9.60 4.22
CA HIS A 106 -10.71 8.22 4.54
C HIS A 106 -10.71 7.36 3.29
N CYS A 107 -9.80 6.40 3.20
CA CYS A 107 -9.72 5.47 2.08
C CYS A 107 -9.17 4.09 2.51
N PRO A 108 -9.85 3.37 3.40
CA PRO A 108 -9.41 2.02 3.79
C PRO A 108 -9.73 0.96 2.73
N GLU A 109 -10.56 1.28 1.74
CA GLU A 109 -10.96 0.43 0.61
C GLU A 109 -9.99 0.47 -0.57
N ASP A 110 -8.96 1.30 -0.54
CA ASP A 110 -8.09 1.58 -1.69
C ASP A 110 -7.48 0.31 -2.31
N VAL A 111 -6.96 -0.58 -1.50
CA VAL A 111 -6.37 -1.84 -1.97
C VAL A 111 -7.43 -2.74 -2.62
N ASN A 112 -8.64 -2.83 -2.02
CA ASN A 112 -9.75 -3.60 -2.59
C ASN A 112 -10.14 -3.08 -3.98
N LEU A 113 -10.27 -1.77 -4.14
CA LEU A 113 -10.63 -1.15 -5.41
C LEU A 113 -9.54 -1.35 -6.47
N MET A 114 -8.27 -1.12 -6.11
CA MET A 114 -7.15 -1.31 -7.03
C MET A 114 -6.99 -2.78 -7.46
N TYR A 115 -7.35 -3.74 -6.63
CA TYR A 115 -7.36 -5.16 -7.00
C TYR A 115 -8.36 -5.47 -8.13
N ASN A 116 -9.44 -4.70 -8.24
CA ASN A 116 -10.44 -4.88 -9.30
C ASN A 116 -9.99 -4.33 -10.67
N ILE A 117 -8.81 -3.72 -10.77
CA ILE A 117 -8.24 -3.29 -12.04
C ILE A 117 -7.23 -4.35 -12.52
N PRO A 118 -7.52 -5.10 -13.61
CA PRO A 118 -6.59 -6.09 -14.15
C PRO A 118 -5.24 -5.44 -14.50
N GLY A 119 -4.14 -6.08 -14.09
CA GLY A 119 -2.79 -5.59 -14.37
C GLY A 119 -2.29 -4.46 -13.47
N MET A 120 -3.10 -3.91 -12.59
CA MET A 120 -2.65 -2.89 -11.61
C MET A 120 -1.72 -3.53 -10.58
N ASP A 121 -0.48 -3.06 -10.48
CA ASP A 121 0.41 -3.41 -9.37
C ASP A 121 0.07 -2.57 -8.14
N ILE A 122 0.19 -3.14 -6.93
CA ILE A 122 -0.14 -2.47 -5.67
C ILE A 122 1.05 -2.56 -4.73
N VAL A 123 1.60 -1.41 -4.37
CA VAL A 123 2.81 -1.28 -3.54
C VAL A 123 2.49 -0.50 -2.28
N VAL A 124 2.80 -1.06 -1.12
CA VAL A 124 2.47 -0.53 0.21
C VAL A 124 3.77 -0.40 1.02
N PRO A 125 4.62 0.59 0.73
CA PRO A 125 5.85 0.80 1.49
C PRO A 125 5.52 1.22 2.92
N GLY A 126 6.31 0.78 3.86
CA GLY A 126 6.15 1.14 5.27
C GLY A 126 6.99 2.35 5.69
N SER A 127 7.89 2.84 4.82
CA SER A 127 8.72 4.03 5.09
C SER A 127 9.14 4.72 3.79
N SER A 128 9.63 5.95 3.91
CA SER A 128 10.19 6.72 2.79
C SER A 128 11.37 6.04 2.12
N LYS A 129 12.21 5.32 2.88
CA LYS A 129 13.33 4.53 2.35
C LYS A 129 12.83 3.34 1.51
N GLU A 130 11.82 2.63 2.00
CA GLU A 130 11.19 1.54 1.25
C GLU A 130 10.49 2.06 -0.01
N PHE A 131 9.81 3.20 0.08
CA PHE A 131 9.23 3.86 -1.10
C PHE A 131 10.30 4.18 -2.14
N ASP A 132 11.43 4.78 -1.75
CA ASP A 132 12.53 5.11 -2.68
C ASP A 132 13.03 3.85 -3.42
N ARG A 133 13.29 2.77 -2.69
CA ARG A 133 13.76 1.51 -3.26
C ARG A 133 12.74 0.91 -4.23
N LEU A 134 11.49 0.78 -3.79
CA LEU A 134 10.41 0.13 -4.55
C LEU A 134 9.98 0.98 -5.77
N PHE A 135 9.93 2.31 -5.61
CA PHE A 135 9.60 3.21 -6.71
C PHE A 135 10.65 3.12 -7.82
N LYS A 136 11.93 3.19 -7.48
CA LYS A 136 13.03 3.07 -8.45
C LYS A 136 13.01 1.71 -9.17
N GLN A 137 12.66 0.62 -8.48
CA GLN A 137 12.54 -0.72 -9.07
C GLN A 137 11.29 -0.88 -9.96
N GLY A 138 10.18 -0.26 -9.58
CA GLY A 138 8.89 -0.38 -10.25
C GLY A 138 8.63 0.65 -11.35
N TYR A 139 9.21 1.82 -11.26
CA TYR A 139 8.88 3.02 -12.02
C TYR A 139 8.73 2.81 -13.54
N LYS A 140 9.65 2.06 -14.17
CA LYS A 140 9.64 1.81 -15.62
C LYS A 140 8.92 0.53 -16.05
N LYS A 141 8.34 -0.23 -15.13
CA LYS A 141 7.58 -1.44 -15.48
C LYS A 141 6.34 -1.08 -16.32
N ASN A 142 5.94 -1.97 -17.20
CA ASN A 142 4.86 -1.70 -18.17
C ASN A 142 3.45 -1.67 -17.55
N ASN A 143 3.27 -2.20 -16.34
CA ASN A 143 1.97 -2.17 -15.67
C ASN A 143 1.65 -0.79 -15.08
N PRO A 144 0.37 -0.41 -14.93
CA PRO A 144 -0.02 0.68 -14.03
C PRO A 144 0.27 0.29 -12.58
N LYS A 145 0.74 1.23 -11.76
CA LYS A 145 1.19 0.98 -10.38
C LYS A 145 0.59 1.97 -9.40
N TYR A 146 -0.05 1.44 -8.38
CA TYR A 146 -0.54 2.21 -7.23
C TYR A 146 0.45 2.10 -6.07
N PHE A 147 1.03 3.23 -5.66
CA PHE A 147 1.89 3.37 -4.49
C PHE A 147 1.10 4.01 -3.36
N ARG A 148 0.82 3.22 -2.34
CA ARG A 148 0.01 3.57 -1.18
C ARG A 148 0.90 4.12 -0.08
N LEU A 149 0.95 5.44 0.10
CA LEU A 149 1.75 6.08 1.14
C LEU A 149 0.90 6.47 2.34
N THR A 150 1.57 6.60 3.47
CA THR A 150 1.01 7.00 4.77
C THR A 150 1.89 8.08 5.40
N ASP A 151 1.30 8.89 6.28
CA ASP A 151 2.03 9.86 7.10
C ASP A 151 2.80 9.20 8.26
N PHE A 152 2.57 7.91 8.50
CA PHE A 152 3.12 7.16 9.63
C PHE A 152 4.14 6.12 9.15
N GLU A 153 5.42 6.49 9.21
CA GLU A 153 6.51 5.60 8.82
C GLU A 153 6.82 4.53 9.87
N ASN A 154 7.16 3.34 9.44
CA ASN A 154 7.72 2.34 10.34
C ASN A 154 9.19 2.68 10.69
N LYS A 155 9.62 2.26 11.89
CA LYS A 155 10.98 2.50 12.41
C LYS A 155 11.99 1.43 11.98
N TYR A 156 11.52 0.41 11.26
CA TYR A 156 12.34 -0.71 10.82
C TYR A 156 12.70 -0.52 9.36
N ASP A 157 13.95 -0.78 9.01
CA ASP A 157 14.45 -0.70 7.64
C ASP A 157 14.83 -2.11 7.17
N PHE A 158 14.11 -2.63 6.20
CA PHE A 158 14.41 -3.89 5.55
C PHE A 158 14.85 -3.67 4.11
N ASP A 159 15.73 -4.56 3.62
CA ASP A 159 16.02 -4.61 2.19
C ASP A 159 14.83 -5.19 1.44
N VAL A 160 13.93 -4.29 1.00
CA VAL A 160 12.72 -4.65 0.29
C VAL A 160 12.95 -4.68 -1.22
N LYS A 161 12.34 -5.66 -1.88
CA LYS A 161 12.38 -5.83 -3.33
C LYS A 161 10.98 -5.88 -3.89
N TYR A 162 10.79 -5.24 -5.04
CA TYR A 162 9.52 -5.19 -5.73
C TYR A 162 8.99 -6.60 -6.07
N GLY A 163 7.77 -6.91 -5.62
CA GLY A 163 7.15 -8.23 -5.80
C GLY A 163 7.73 -9.33 -4.90
N LYS A 164 8.50 -8.97 -3.85
CA LYS A 164 9.06 -9.89 -2.87
C LYS A 164 8.67 -9.51 -1.46
N GLY A 165 8.45 -10.54 -0.64
CA GLY A 165 8.29 -10.39 0.79
C GLY A 165 9.55 -10.80 1.54
N ASN A 166 9.65 -10.41 2.81
CA ASN A 166 10.74 -10.72 3.72
C ASN A 166 10.24 -11.68 4.82
N LEU A 167 10.90 -12.82 4.99
CA LEU A 167 10.66 -13.73 6.11
C LEU A 167 11.65 -13.45 7.24
N ILE A 168 11.11 -13.08 8.39
CA ILE A 168 11.88 -12.77 9.59
C ILE A 168 11.55 -13.85 10.61
N ASN A 169 12.57 -14.56 11.07
CA ASN A 169 12.45 -15.77 11.85
C ASN A 169 11.69 -16.88 11.08
N ASN A 170 11.98 -18.15 11.35
CA ASN A 170 11.34 -19.28 10.68
C ASN A 170 11.24 -20.55 11.58
N SER A 171 11.43 -20.38 12.88
CA SER A 171 11.47 -21.48 13.86
C SER A 171 10.14 -21.76 14.54
N SER A 172 9.17 -20.87 14.39
CA SER A 172 7.83 -21.01 15.00
C SER A 172 6.86 -21.76 14.08
N LYS A 173 5.86 -22.40 14.67
CA LYS A 173 4.70 -22.95 13.95
C LYS A 173 3.62 -21.93 13.65
N THR A 174 3.78 -20.70 14.12
CA THR A 174 2.86 -19.58 13.87
C THR A 174 3.58 -18.48 13.12
N THR A 175 2.99 -18.03 12.00
CA THR A 175 3.49 -16.91 11.21
C THR A 175 2.47 -15.78 11.15
N ILE A 176 2.92 -14.56 11.39
CA ILE A 176 2.15 -13.34 11.12
C ILE A 176 2.51 -12.85 9.73
N ILE A 177 1.51 -12.58 8.90
CA ILE A 177 1.66 -11.89 7.61
C ILE A 177 1.18 -10.45 7.80
N THR A 178 2.00 -9.46 7.42
CA THR A 178 1.63 -8.04 7.53
C THR A 178 2.20 -7.20 6.40
N PHE A 179 1.67 -5.97 6.24
CA PHE A 179 1.92 -5.10 5.09
C PHE A 179 2.33 -3.69 5.53
N GLY A 180 3.37 -3.16 4.90
CA GLY A 180 3.77 -1.75 5.00
C GLY A 180 3.89 -1.22 6.44
N PRO A 181 3.26 -0.07 6.76
CA PRO A 181 3.47 0.63 8.04
C PRO A 181 2.94 -0.13 9.26
N THR A 182 2.11 -1.17 9.08
CA THR A 182 1.62 -2.02 10.18
C THR A 182 2.75 -2.72 10.92
N LEU A 183 3.91 -2.84 10.30
CA LEU A 183 5.12 -3.42 10.88
C LEU A 183 5.51 -2.78 12.22
N ASN A 184 5.27 -1.48 12.42
CA ASN A 184 5.53 -0.80 13.69
C ASN A 184 4.81 -1.42 14.88
N PHE A 185 3.57 -1.85 14.68
CA PHE A 185 2.76 -2.49 15.71
C PHE A 185 3.11 -3.97 15.89
N ILE A 186 3.47 -4.63 14.78
CA ILE A 186 3.64 -6.08 14.77
C ILE A 186 5.03 -6.53 15.21
N MET A 187 6.09 -5.79 14.91
CA MET A 187 7.44 -6.19 15.28
C MET A 187 7.65 -6.39 16.79
N PRO A 188 7.17 -5.51 17.70
CA PRO A 188 7.24 -5.77 19.14
C PRO A 188 6.51 -7.05 19.55
N ILE A 189 5.37 -7.35 18.91
CA ILE A 189 4.57 -8.55 19.19
C ILE A 189 5.32 -9.81 18.74
N VAL A 190 5.90 -9.78 17.54
CA VAL A 190 6.74 -10.86 16.98
C VAL A 190 7.90 -11.19 17.92
N LYS A 191 8.61 -10.16 18.39
CA LYS A 191 9.71 -10.33 19.36
C LYS A 191 9.23 -10.91 20.69
N LYS A 192 8.13 -10.41 21.24
CA LYS A 192 7.54 -10.85 22.52
C LYS A 192 7.11 -12.32 22.50
N TYR A 193 6.44 -12.75 21.44
CA TYR A 193 5.88 -14.10 21.33
C TYR A 193 6.74 -15.07 20.53
N LYS A 194 7.89 -14.61 20.01
CA LYS A 194 8.84 -15.41 19.22
C LYS A 194 8.17 -16.15 18.05
N VAL A 195 7.22 -15.49 17.38
CA VAL A 195 6.55 -16.01 16.18
C VAL A 195 7.30 -15.59 14.91
N ASN A 196 7.02 -16.24 13.80
CA ASN A 196 7.57 -15.84 12.50
C ASN A 196 6.84 -14.61 11.99
N LEU A 197 7.50 -13.83 11.13
CA LEU A 197 6.92 -12.70 10.43
C LEU A 197 7.22 -12.77 8.95
N ALA A 198 6.18 -12.74 8.13
CA ALA A 198 6.27 -12.51 6.70
C ALA A 198 5.79 -11.07 6.41
N TYR A 199 6.74 -10.22 6.03
CA TYR A 199 6.51 -8.80 5.78
C TYR A 199 6.46 -8.51 4.28
N PHE A 200 5.41 -7.85 3.84
CA PHE A 200 5.20 -7.51 2.43
C PHE A 200 5.07 -5.99 2.24
N THR A 201 5.75 -5.50 1.21
CA THR A 201 5.62 -4.12 0.71
C THR A 201 5.05 -4.06 -0.70
N THR A 202 4.88 -5.21 -1.34
CA THR A 202 4.16 -5.36 -2.61
C THR A 202 3.02 -6.35 -2.37
N VAL A 203 1.81 -5.89 -2.59
CA VAL A 203 0.58 -6.65 -2.42
C VAL A 203 0.20 -7.33 -3.73
N ARG A 204 0.45 -6.64 -4.84
CA ARG A 204 0.29 -7.19 -6.19
C ARG A 204 1.43 -6.70 -7.09
N PRO A 205 2.21 -7.59 -7.71
CA PRO A 205 2.14 -9.05 -7.57
C PRO A 205 2.55 -9.53 -6.16
N LEU A 206 1.83 -10.52 -5.64
CA LEU A 206 2.17 -11.15 -4.37
C LEU A 206 3.33 -12.15 -4.55
N ASP A 207 4.21 -12.26 -3.57
CA ASP A 207 5.27 -13.29 -3.58
C ASP A 207 4.69 -14.67 -3.20
N ASN A 208 4.15 -15.37 -4.18
CA ASN A 208 3.56 -16.70 -4.01
C ASN A 208 4.56 -17.72 -3.46
N LYS A 209 5.86 -17.58 -3.80
CA LYS A 209 6.90 -18.46 -3.27
C LYS A 209 7.07 -18.31 -1.77
N LEU A 210 7.06 -17.06 -1.29
CA LEU A 210 7.12 -16.81 0.16
C LEU A 210 5.85 -17.29 0.87
N ILE A 211 4.64 -17.07 0.30
CA ILE A 211 3.41 -17.60 0.89
C ILE A 211 3.43 -19.13 0.95
N SER A 212 3.89 -19.82 -0.10
CA SER A 212 4.04 -21.27 -0.09
C SER A 212 5.05 -21.74 0.97
N LYS A 213 6.17 -21.01 1.16
CA LYS A 213 7.13 -21.27 2.23
C LYS A 213 6.51 -21.07 3.61
N VAL A 214 5.77 -19.96 3.82
CA VAL A 214 5.03 -19.72 5.08
C VAL A 214 4.06 -20.86 5.36
N ASN A 215 3.32 -21.30 4.35
CA ASN A 215 2.41 -22.43 4.47
C ASN A 215 3.11 -23.74 4.90
N SER A 216 4.30 -24.02 4.37
CA SER A 216 5.03 -25.27 4.68
C SER A 216 5.62 -25.30 6.09
N ILE A 217 5.94 -24.15 6.69
CA ILE A 217 6.55 -24.06 8.03
C ILE A 217 5.53 -23.79 9.14
N SER A 218 4.33 -23.36 8.81
CA SER A 218 3.33 -22.87 9.77
C SER A 218 2.16 -23.84 9.91
N LYS A 219 1.69 -24.03 11.14
CA LYS A 219 0.37 -24.61 11.44
C LYS A 219 -0.70 -23.52 11.58
N ASN A 220 -0.27 -22.31 11.98
CA ASN A 220 -1.14 -21.17 12.19
C ASN A 220 -0.62 -19.97 11.41
N ILE A 221 -1.50 -19.30 10.68
CA ILE A 221 -1.19 -18.05 9.94
C ILE A 221 -2.16 -16.97 10.39
N ILE A 222 -1.60 -15.83 10.83
CA ILE A 222 -2.36 -14.65 11.24
C ILE A 222 -2.09 -13.56 10.21
N ILE A 223 -3.10 -13.20 9.42
CA ILE A 223 -2.99 -12.13 8.41
C ILE A 223 -3.50 -10.83 9.02
N ILE A 224 -2.69 -9.76 8.95
CA ILE A 224 -3.02 -8.44 9.47
C ILE A 224 -2.98 -7.43 8.34
N GLU A 225 -4.16 -6.93 7.96
CA GLU A 225 -4.37 -6.04 6.81
C GLU A 225 -4.75 -4.64 7.30
N PRO A 226 -3.97 -3.58 7.02
CA PRO A 226 -4.29 -2.19 7.39
C PRO A 226 -5.32 -1.53 6.45
N PHE A 227 -6.15 -2.32 5.79
CA PHE A 227 -7.20 -1.94 4.85
C PHE A 227 -8.43 -2.83 5.08
N TYR A 228 -9.51 -2.60 4.34
CA TYR A 228 -10.75 -3.36 4.53
C TYR A 228 -10.56 -4.86 4.36
N THR A 229 -11.32 -5.60 5.15
CA THR A 229 -11.35 -7.08 5.11
C THR A 229 -11.56 -7.60 3.70
N GLY A 230 -10.79 -8.62 3.34
CA GLY A 230 -10.92 -9.29 2.03
C GLY A 230 -10.02 -8.75 0.93
N SER A 231 -9.22 -7.70 1.22
CA SER A 231 -8.35 -7.11 0.20
C SER A 231 -7.30 -8.07 -0.36
N VAL A 232 -6.56 -8.73 0.51
CA VAL A 232 -5.42 -9.59 0.12
C VAL A 232 -5.60 -11.04 0.55
N ILE A 233 -6.35 -11.27 1.63
CA ILE A 233 -6.58 -12.61 2.16
C ILE A 233 -7.12 -13.58 1.12
N SER A 234 -7.98 -13.14 0.21
CA SER A 234 -8.53 -13.95 -0.87
C SER A 234 -7.45 -14.53 -1.79
N GLU A 235 -6.39 -13.75 -2.07
CA GLU A 235 -5.27 -14.22 -2.89
C GLU A 235 -4.35 -15.17 -2.11
N ILE A 236 -4.15 -14.90 -0.82
CA ILE A 236 -3.35 -15.76 0.05
C ILE A 236 -4.01 -17.14 0.19
N ILE A 237 -5.33 -17.21 0.43
CA ILE A 237 -6.07 -18.47 0.58
C ILE A 237 -5.92 -19.37 -0.64
N LYS A 238 -5.86 -18.84 -1.86
CA LYS A 238 -5.65 -19.63 -3.08
C LYS A 238 -4.35 -20.43 -3.09
N ILE A 239 -3.36 -20.00 -2.28
CA ILE A 239 -2.01 -20.60 -2.23
C ILE A 239 -1.89 -21.53 -1.02
N LEU A 240 -2.69 -21.31 0.04
CA LEU A 240 -2.62 -22.09 1.26
C LEU A 240 -3.21 -23.50 1.08
N LYS A 241 -2.63 -24.47 1.79
CA LYS A 241 -3.17 -25.82 1.92
C LYS A 241 -4.22 -25.89 3.04
N THR A 242 -5.03 -26.95 3.05
CA THR A 242 -6.19 -27.10 3.94
C THR A 242 -5.87 -27.28 5.42
N ASP A 243 -4.64 -27.67 5.75
CA ASP A 243 -4.26 -28.04 7.14
C ASP A 243 -3.74 -26.87 7.98
N VAL A 244 -3.86 -25.64 7.48
CA VAL A 244 -3.39 -24.45 8.17
C VAL A 244 -4.56 -23.71 8.82
N LYS A 245 -4.45 -23.46 10.12
CA LYS A 245 -5.40 -22.60 10.83
C LYS A 245 -5.15 -21.15 10.45
N LEU A 246 -6.16 -20.51 9.85
CA LEU A 246 -6.08 -19.14 9.38
C LEU A 246 -6.86 -18.18 10.29
N SER A 247 -6.25 -17.07 10.66
CA SER A 247 -6.90 -15.95 11.36
C SER A 247 -6.66 -14.66 10.60
N ASN A 248 -7.70 -13.82 10.45
CA ASN A 248 -7.58 -12.50 9.83
C ASN A 248 -7.88 -11.40 10.85
N ILE A 249 -7.07 -10.35 10.83
CA ILE A 249 -7.27 -9.09 11.54
C ILE A 249 -7.15 -7.97 10.52
N SER A 250 -8.26 -7.36 10.17
CA SER A 250 -8.33 -6.31 9.16
C SER A 250 -9.19 -5.15 9.63
N VAL A 251 -9.13 -4.04 8.94
CA VAL A 251 -10.03 -2.92 9.17
C VAL A 251 -11.45 -3.36 8.84
N PRO A 252 -12.42 -3.24 9.77
CA PRO A 252 -13.79 -3.62 9.48
C PRO A 252 -14.43 -2.68 8.48
N THR A 253 -15.25 -3.21 7.58
CA THR A 253 -15.97 -2.44 6.56
C THR A 253 -17.08 -1.61 7.20
N LYS A 254 -16.73 -0.42 7.67
CA LYS A 254 -17.66 0.54 8.25
C LYS A 254 -17.14 1.97 8.13
N PHE A 255 -18.04 2.92 8.03
CA PHE A 255 -17.68 4.33 8.11
C PHE A 255 -17.35 4.75 9.53
N LEU A 256 -16.35 5.59 9.69
CA LEU A 256 -16.14 6.39 10.90
C LEU A 256 -16.75 7.77 10.68
N THR A 257 -17.77 8.09 11.46
CA THR A 257 -18.57 9.31 11.31
C THR A 257 -18.09 10.45 12.20
N ASN A 258 -17.07 10.21 13.03
CA ASN A 258 -16.48 11.22 13.89
C ASN A 258 -15.13 11.71 13.34
N TYR A 259 -14.83 12.96 13.62
CA TYR A 259 -13.48 13.50 13.50
C TYR A 259 -12.59 12.96 14.64
N GLY A 260 -11.31 13.19 14.57
CA GLY A 260 -10.38 12.80 15.61
C GLY A 260 -8.94 12.64 15.12
N LEU A 261 -8.12 12.02 15.91
CA LEU A 261 -6.75 11.67 15.55
C LEU A 261 -6.66 10.21 15.10
N LYS A 262 -5.71 9.90 14.23
CA LYS A 262 -5.49 8.52 13.78
C LYS A 262 -5.38 7.48 14.91
N PRO A 263 -4.64 7.73 16.03
CA PRO A 263 -4.58 6.77 17.13
C PRO A 263 -5.94 6.48 17.79
N GLU A 264 -6.86 7.44 17.80
CA GLU A 264 -8.23 7.25 18.32
C GLU A 264 -9.05 6.37 17.38
N HIS A 265 -8.90 6.57 16.06
CA HIS A 265 -9.50 5.72 15.06
C HIS A 265 -8.93 4.30 15.09
N ASP A 266 -7.61 4.16 15.18
CA ASP A 266 -6.95 2.86 15.31
C ASP A 266 -7.47 2.10 16.56
N LYS A 267 -7.67 2.79 17.70
CA LYS A 267 -8.26 2.19 18.89
C LYS A 267 -9.69 1.72 18.67
N LYS A 268 -10.53 2.55 18.03
CA LYS A 268 -11.94 2.21 17.72
C LYS A 268 -12.07 1.05 16.73
N LEU A 269 -11.11 0.90 15.83
CA LEU A 269 -11.09 -0.14 14.81
C LEU A 269 -10.37 -1.41 15.25
N GLY A 270 -9.76 -1.40 16.44
CA GLY A 270 -8.98 -2.54 16.92
C GLY A 270 -7.61 -2.70 16.24
N PHE A 271 -7.02 -1.60 15.80
CA PHE A 271 -5.69 -1.54 15.20
C PHE A 271 -4.64 -0.89 16.11
N SER A 272 -4.95 -0.62 17.38
CA SER A 272 -3.93 -0.21 18.35
C SER A 272 -2.98 -1.38 18.66
N MET A 273 -1.74 -1.06 19.00
CA MET A 273 -0.75 -2.08 19.39
C MET A 273 -1.23 -2.98 20.53
N GLU A 274 -1.90 -2.39 21.53
CA GLU A 274 -2.46 -3.11 22.68
C GLU A 274 -3.53 -4.11 22.22
N PHE A 275 -4.48 -3.68 21.40
CA PHE A 275 -5.55 -4.53 20.90
C PHE A 275 -5.00 -5.69 20.06
N LEU A 276 -4.08 -5.40 19.13
CA LEU A 276 -3.43 -6.40 18.29
C LEU A 276 -2.66 -7.41 19.14
N SER A 277 -1.90 -6.93 20.14
CA SER A 277 -1.16 -7.81 21.07
C SER A 277 -2.11 -8.75 21.83
N ASN A 278 -3.21 -8.23 22.35
CA ASN A 278 -4.20 -9.02 23.11
C ASN A 278 -4.91 -10.04 22.21
N LYS A 279 -5.30 -9.64 20.99
CA LYS A 279 -5.96 -10.54 20.03
C LYS A 279 -5.03 -11.67 19.57
N ILE A 280 -3.78 -11.33 19.26
CA ILE A 280 -2.76 -12.34 18.88
C ILE A 280 -2.47 -13.27 20.06
N LYS A 281 -2.32 -12.74 21.29
CA LYS A 281 -2.15 -13.57 22.50
C LYS A 281 -3.29 -14.57 22.69
N LYS A 282 -4.54 -14.15 22.45
CA LYS A 282 -5.71 -15.04 22.54
C LYS A 282 -5.65 -16.15 21.49
N ILE A 283 -5.28 -15.82 20.25
CA ILE A 283 -5.09 -16.81 19.18
C ILE A 283 -4.03 -17.84 19.57
N LEU A 284 -2.87 -17.37 20.06
CA LEU A 284 -1.75 -18.24 20.46
C LEU A 284 -2.05 -19.13 21.67
N ARG A 285 -2.97 -18.71 22.57
CA ARG A 285 -3.39 -19.53 23.72
C ARG A 285 -4.35 -20.66 23.34
N ASN A 286 -5.19 -20.44 22.34
CA ASN A 286 -6.12 -21.46 21.83
C ASN A 286 -5.41 -22.52 20.97
N GLU A 287 -4.08 -22.47 20.90
CA GLU A 287 -3.21 -23.38 20.15
C GLU A 287 -2.50 -24.41 21.07
N LYS A 288 -2.61 -24.22 22.41
CA LYS A 288 -2.15 -25.17 23.41
C LYS A 288 -3.27 -26.11 23.80
#